data_35f3a8edf9222928079270726c9a6343
#
_entry.id   35f3a8edf9222928079270726c9a6343
#
_cell.length_a   1.000
_cell.length_b   1.000
_cell.length_c   1.000
_cell.angle_alpha   90.00
_cell.angle_beta   90.00
_cell.angle_gamma   90.00
#
_symmetry.space_group_name_H-M   'P 1'
#
loop_
_entity.id
_entity.type
_entity.pdbx_description
1 polymer ?
#
loop_
_entity_poly.entity_id
_entity_poly.type
_entity_poly.pdbx_seq_one_letter_code
_entity_poly.pdbx_strand_id
1 'polypeptide(L)'
;MATETESTPNVAMSGSPPQVSFLQAFWFWLKLGFISFGGPAGQIAIMHEELVVRRRWISEKRFLHALNYCMVLPGPEAQQLAIYIGWLLHKTRGGLVAGTLFVLPSLFILIALSWVYIAFGEVPLIAGIFYGIKPAVTAIVVHAAHRIGSRALKNNVLWAIAAASFVAIFALNVPFPFIVLGAAAVGFLGGRLAPEIFKVGGGHGGADKSFGAALVDDHTPTPEHALFKWWRLIQVAVVGAFLWAVPMACLVLKFGWDHTFTQMSWFFTKAALLTFGGAYAVLPYVYQGAVDQFGWATATQMIDGLALGETTPGPLIMVVAFVGFIGGYVKAVLGPESLFLAGAVAASLVTWFTFLPSFMFILAGGPLVESTHNDLKFTAP
;
A
#
# COMPACT_ATOMS: atom_id res chain seq x y z
N MET A 1 -38.43 25.67 38.85
CA MET A 1 -38.44 25.13 37.51
C MET A 1 -37.04 24.57 37.30
N ALA A 2 -36.84 23.30 37.64
CA ALA A 2 -35.54 22.62 37.59
C ALA A 2 -35.43 21.93 36.26
N THR A 3 -34.41 22.25 35.49
CA THR A 3 -34.03 21.58 34.23
C THR A 3 -33.23 20.32 34.58
N GLU A 4 -33.87 19.17 34.42
CA GLU A 4 -33.22 17.87 34.41
C GLU A 4 -32.29 17.77 33.18
N THR A 5 -31.00 17.73 33.43
CA THR A 5 -30.00 17.32 32.46
C THR A 5 -30.06 15.81 32.34
N GLU A 6 -30.63 15.31 31.25
CA GLU A 6 -30.53 13.90 30.81
C GLU A 6 -29.05 13.53 30.62
N SER A 7 -28.51 12.80 31.58
CA SER A 7 -27.23 12.11 31.43
C SER A 7 -27.43 10.89 30.55
N THR A 8 -26.95 10.94 29.32
CA THR A 8 -26.76 9.75 28.47
C THR A 8 -25.96 8.69 29.24
N PRO A 9 -26.45 7.45 29.33
CA PRO A 9 -25.74 6.41 30.06
C PRO A 9 -24.47 6.04 29.29
N ASN A 10 -23.33 6.36 29.87
CA ASN A 10 -22.01 5.88 29.45
C ASN A 10 -21.97 4.37 29.76
N VAL A 11 -22.41 3.54 28.81
CA VAL A 11 -22.30 2.08 28.91
C VAL A 11 -20.80 1.73 28.71
N ALA A 12 -20.05 1.82 29.76
CA ALA A 12 -18.74 1.17 29.87
C ALA A 12 -18.97 -0.34 29.74
N MET A 13 -18.81 -0.88 28.53
CA MET A 13 -18.79 -2.33 28.30
C MET A 13 -17.51 -2.89 28.95
N SER A 14 -17.60 -3.24 30.22
CA SER A 14 -16.55 -3.85 31.03
C SER A 14 -16.35 -5.30 30.61
N GLY A 15 -15.40 -5.53 29.71
CA GLY A 15 -14.94 -6.87 29.32
C GLY A 15 -14.16 -6.86 28.01
N SER A 16 -13.03 -7.57 27.95
CA SER A 16 -12.32 -7.80 26.69
C SER A 16 -13.23 -8.56 25.74
N PRO A 17 -13.23 -8.21 24.43
CA PRO A 17 -14.01 -8.95 23.45
C PRO A 17 -13.57 -10.41 23.39
N PRO A 18 -14.48 -11.35 23.01
CA PRO A 18 -14.14 -12.75 22.90
C PRO A 18 -13.04 -12.97 21.86
N GLN A 19 -12.27 -14.06 22.01
CA GLN A 19 -11.24 -14.42 21.05
C GLN A 19 -11.83 -14.57 19.65
N VAL A 20 -11.15 -14.00 18.67
CA VAL A 20 -11.57 -14.04 17.26
C VAL A 20 -11.13 -15.36 16.65
N SER A 21 -12.08 -16.15 16.12
CA SER A 21 -11.74 -17.35 15.38
C SER A 21 -11.08 -17.02 14.04
N PHE A 22 -10.23 -17.94 13.55
CA PHE A 22 -9.58 -17.75 12.25
C PHE A 22 -10.59 -17.56 11.10
N LEU A 23 -11.72 -18.26 11.13
CA LEU A 23 -12.77 -18.16 10.13
C LEU A 23 -13.46 -16.79 10.17
N GLN A 24 -13.71 -16.23 11.36
CA GLN A 24 -14.25 -14.87 11.49
C GLN A 24 -13.29 -13.82 10.94
N ALA A 25 -11.99 -13.97 11.23
CA ALA A 25 -10.97 -13.10 10.67
C ALA A 25 -10.87 -13.24 9.14
N PHE A 26 -10.93 -14.46 8.61
CA PHE A 26 -10.94 -14.72 7.16
C PHE A 26 -12.07 -13.95 6.45
N TRP A 27 -13.30 -14.10 6.92
CA TRP A 27 -14.45 -13.42 6.33
C TRP A 27 -14.38 -11.90 6.48
N PHE A 28 -13.81 -11.43 7.58
CA PHE A 28 -13.56 -10.00 7.77
C PHE A 28 -12.56 -9.46 6.74
N TRP A 29 -11.39 -10.10 6.57
CA TRP A 29 -10.37 -9.68 5.63
C TRP A 29 -10.85 -9.78 4.18
N LEU A 30 -11.62 -10.81 3.84
CA LEU A 30 -12.24 -10.93 2.52
C LEU A 30 -13.21 -9.77 2.26
N LYS A 31 -14.11 -9.50 3.21
CA LYS A 31 -15.03 -8.36 3.12
C LYS A 31 -14.26 -7.05 2.96
N LEU A 32 -13.22 -6.85 3.76
CA LEU A 32 -12.40 -5.65 3.72
C LEU A 32 -11.77 -5.47 2.33
N GLY A 33 -11.26 -6.52 1.71
CA GLY A 33 -10.72 -6.47 0.35
C GLY A 33 -11.72 -5.95 -0.70
N PHE A 34 -13.02 -6.21 -0.52
CA PHE A 34 -14.07 -5.72 -1.43
C PHE A 34 -14.59 -4.31 -1.10
N ILE A 35 -14.44 -3.83 0.14
CA ILE A 35 -14.99 -2.53 0.55
C ILE A 35 -13.92 -1.45 0.78
N SER A 36 -12.65 -1.76 0.54
CA SER A 36 -11.52 -0.85 0.77
C SER A 36 -11.34 0.13 -0.39
N PHE A 37 -12.12 1.20 -0.38
CA PHE A 37 -12.04 2.30 -1.33
C PHE A 37 -11.38 3.56 -0.73
N GLY A 38 -11.05 4.53 -1.58
CA GLY A 38 -10.62 5.87 -1.17
C GLY A 38 -9.14 6.00 -0.86
N GLY A 39 -8.31 5.14 -1.46
CA GLY A 39 -6.86 5.16 -1.31
C GLY A 39 -6.39 4.80 0.12
N PRO A 40 -5.10 4.93 0.45
CA PRO A 40 -4.55 4.48 1.72
C PRO A 40 -5.25 5.07 2.95
N ALA A 41 -5.55 6.38 2.93
CA ALA A 41 -6.20 7.04 4.06
C ALA A 41 -7.62 6.54 4.31
N GLY A 42 -8.41 6.28 3.27
CA GLY A 42 -9.75 5.72 3.38
C GLY A 42 -9.71 4.28 3.91
N GLN A 43 -8.79 3.47 3.40
CA GLN A 43 -8.58 2.09 3.81
C GLN A 43 -8.18 1.97 5.27
N ILE A 44 -7.22 2.81 5.72
CA ILE A 44 -6.80 2.88 7.12
C ILE A 44 -7.95 3.32 8.01
N ALA A 45 -8.76 4.30 7.58
CA ALA A 45 -9.93 4.75 8.33
C ALA A 45 -10.99 3.65 8.47
N ILE A 46 -11.25 2.87 7.43
CA ILE A 46 -12.15 1.70 7.49
C ILE A 46 -11.61 0.64 8.46
N MET A 47 -10.30 0.34 8.38
CA MET A 47 -9.67 -0.61 9.32
C MET A 47 -9.74 -0.11 10.76
N HIS A 48 -9.49 1.18 11.00
CA HIS A 48 -9.58 1.79 12.31
C HIS A 48 -11.01 1.66 12.88
N GLU A 49 -12.00 2.10 12.11
CA GLU A 49 -13.41 2.03 12.53
C GLU A 49 -13.84 0.59 12.86
N GLU A 50 -13.49 -0.36 12.00
CA GLU A 50 -13.91 -1.76 12.19
C GLU A 50 -13.11 -2.50 13.27
N LEU A 51 -11.80 -2.30 13.35
CA LEU A 51 -10.92 -3.10 14.21
C LEU A 51 -10.74 -2.49 15.60
N VAL A 52 -10.72 -1.16 15.69
CA VAL A 52 -10.51 -0.44 16.96
C VAL A 52 -11.86 -0.09 17.60
N VAL A 53 -12.73 0.60 16.85
CA VAL A 53 -13.96 1.18 17.42
C VAL A 53 -15.04 0.10 17.59
N ARG A 54 -15.39 -0.62 16.52
CA ARG A 54 -16.53 -1.56 16.53
C ARG A 54 -16.21 -2.89 17.14
N ARG A 55 -15.12 -3.54 16.66
CA ARG A 55 -14.78 -4.91 17.05
C ARG A 55 -13.84 -4.98 18.24
N ARG A 56 -13.07 -3.92 18.47
CA ARG A 56 -12.06 -3.84 19.54
C ARG A 56 -11.07 -5.01 19.50
N TRP A 57 -10.65 -5.39 18.28
CA TRP A 57 -9.65 -6.45 18.12
C TRP A 57 -8.24 -5.97 18.48
N ILE A 58 -8.00 -4.66 18.32
CA ILE A 58 -6.73 -4.01 18.67
C ILE A 58 -7.03 -2.66 19.35
N SER A 59 -6.21 -2.25 20.31
CA SER A 59 -6.33 -0.94 20.96
C SER A 59 -5.91 0.19 20.00
N GLU A 60 -6.40 1.40 20.25
CA GLU A 60 -6.05 2.62 19.51
C GLU A 60 -4.53 2.81 19.44
N LYS A 61 -3.87 2.73 20.59
CA LYS A 61 -2.43 2.96 20.71
C LYS A 61 -1.63 1.92 19.90
N ARG A 62 -1.96 0.64 20.00
CA ARG A 62 -1.29 -0.41 19.21
C ARG A 62 -1.57 -0.28 17.72
N PHE A 63 -2.78 0.11 17.34
CA PHE A 63 -3.13 0.37 15.94
C PHE A 63 -2.28 1.51 15.37
N LEU A 64 -2.18 2.64 16.08
CA LEU A 64 -1.37 3.79 15.65
C LEU A 64 0.12 3.45 15.63
N HIS A 65 0.61 2.67 16.61
CA HIS A 65 1.99 2.20 16.59
C HIS A 65 2.30 1.31 15.38
N ALA A 66 1.42 0.36 15.07
CA ALA A 66 1.52 -0.47 13.86
C ALA A 66 1.47 0.36 12.58
N LEU A 67 0.57 1.35 12.53
CA LEU A 67 0.45 2.26 11.39
C LEU A 67 1.73 3.08 11.18
N ASN A 68 2.29 3.67 12.23
CA ASN A 68 3.54 4.43 12.15
C ASN A 68 4.69 3.57 11.61
N TYR A 69 4.78 2.33 12.03
CA TYR A 69 5.75 1.39 11.48
C TYR A 69 5.54 1.15 9.98
N CYS A 70 4.30 0.87 9.57
CA CYS A 70 3.98 0.64 8.15
C CYS A 70 4.27 1.88 7.28
N MET A 71 4.12 3.09 7.81
CA MET A 71 4.41 4.33 7.09
C MET A 71 5.91 4.56 6.83
N VAL A 72 6.79 3.96 7.61
CA VAL A 72 8.26 4.05 7.43
C VAL A 72 8.77 3.00 6.44
N LEU A 73 8.05 1.91 6.26
CA LEU A 73 8.45 0.83 5.36
C LEU A 73 8.14 1.15 3.89
N PRO A 74 8.96 0.62 2.96
CA PRO A 74 8.58 0.67 1.56
C PRO A 74 7.42 -0.28 1.28
N GLY A 75 6.44 0.18 0.52
CA GLY A 75 5.26 -0.60 0.13
C GLY A 75 3.92 0.04 0.49
N PRO A 76 2.79 -0.63 0.20
CA PRO A 76 1.45 -0.12 0.48
C PRO A 76 1.10 -0.25 1.97
N GLU A 77 1.12 0.88 2.70
CA GLU A 77 0.93 0.93 4.15
C GLU A 77 -0.37 0.29 4.64
N ALA A 78 -1.48 0.45 3.91
CA ALA A 78 -2.75 -0.15 4.31
C ALA A 78 -2.73 -1.69 4.24
N GLN A 79 -2.09 -2.26 3.21
CA GLN A 79 -1.92 -3.71 3.13
C GLN A 79 -0.94 -4.22 4.19
N GLN A 80 0.15 -3.49 4.44
CA GLN A 80 1.11 -3.80 5.50
C GLN A 80 0.43 -3.81 6.87
N LEU A 81 -0.41 -2.83 7.15
CA LEU A 81 -1.20 -2.77 8.38
C LEU A 81 -2.16 -3.97 8.52
N ALA A 82 -2.82 -4.37 7.42
CA ALA A 82 -3.65 -5.58 7.41
C ALA A 82 -2.83 -6.84 7.71
N ILE A 83 -1.65 -6.99 7.11
CA ILE A 83 -0.71 -8.10 7.40
C ILE A 83 -0.33 -8.09 8.87
N TYR A 84 0.04 -6.93 9.41
CA TYR A 84 0.50 -6.79 10.79
C TYR A 84 -0.58 -7.19 11.80
N ILE A 85 -1.79 -6.64 11.65
CA ILE A 85 -2.91 -6.95 12.55
C ILE A 85 -3.33 -8.42 12.40
N GLY A 86 -3.43 -8.92 11.18
CA GLY A 86 -3.70 -10.34 10.91
C GLY A 86 -2.67 -11.27 11.56
N TRP A 87 -1.38 -10.88 11.51
CA TRP A 87 -0.30 -11.61 12.15
C TRP A 87 -0.36 -11.55 13.69
N LEU A 88 -0.69 -10.42 14.27
CA LEU A 88 -0.90 -10.32 15.71
C LEU A 88 -2.02 -11.24 16.20
N LEU A 89 -3.14 -11.30 15.47
CA LEU A 89 -4.31 -12.10 15.84
C LEU A 89 -4.09 -13.60 15.63
N HIS A 90 -3.52 -14.01 14.49
CA HIS A 90 -3.46 -15.42 14.06
C HIS A 90 -2.08 -15.84 13.53
N LYS A 91 -1.00 -15.28 14.07
CA LYS A 91 0.38 -15.62 13.70
C LYS A 91 0.62 -15.41 12.19
N THR A 92 1.65 -16.04 11.64
CA THR A 92 2.01 -15.94 10.22
C THR A 92 0.85 -16.26 9.27
N ARG A 93 0.02 -17.25 9.60
CA ARG A 93 -1.16 -17.61 8.77
C ARG A 93 -2.17 -16.46 8.69
N GLY A 94 -2.41 -15.78 9.81
CA GLY A 94 -3.30 -14.61 9.84
C GLY A 94 -2.78 -13.45 9.01
N GLY A 95 -1.48 -13.15 9.10
CA GLY A 95 -0.86 -12.12 8.28
C GLY A 95 -0.91 -12.43 6.77
N LEU A 96 -0.60 -13.68 6.40
CA LEU A 96 -0.68 -14.12 5.00
C LEU A 96 -2.10 -14.00 4.46
N VAL A 97 -3.10 -14.48 5.20
CA VAL A 97 -4.50 -14.41 4.79
C VAL A 97 -4.97 -12.96 4.70
N ALA A 98 -4.69 -12.13 5.70
CA ALA A 98 -5.10 -10.74 5.70
C ALA A 98 -4.53 -9.96 4.51
N GLY A 99 -3.22 -10.03 4.31
CA GLY A 99 -2.55 -9.33 3.21
C GLY A 99 -2.95 -9.82 1.83
N THR A 100 -3.14 -11.13 1.66
CA THR A 100 -3.57 -11.72 0.39
C THR A 100 -5.02 -11.35 0.07
N LEU A 101 -5.95 -11.49 1.01
CA LEU A 101 -7.35 -11.15 0.81
C LEU A 101 -7.58 -9.64 0.65
N PHE A 102 -6.66 -8.80 1.12
CA PHE A 102 -6.71 -7.36 0.90
C PHE A 102 -6.41 -6.97 -0.56
N VAL A 103 -5.60 -7.77 -1.26
CA VAL A 103 -5.13 -7.52 -2.63
C VAL A 103 -5.90 -8.32 -3.68
N LEU A 104 -6.23 -9.56 -3.37
CA LEU A 104 -6.74 -10.53 -4.33
C LEU A 104 -8.04 -10.11 -5.03
N PRO A 105 -9.07 -9.54 -4.34
CA PRO A 105 -10.27 -9.06 -5.01
C PRO A 105 -9.96 -8.00 -6.07
N SER A 106 -9.08 -7.05 -5.74
CA SER A 106 -8.63 -6.00 -6.66
C SER A 106 -7.93 -6.57 -7.90
N LEU A 107 -7.09 -7.58 -7.72
CA LEU A 107 -6.40 -8.24 -8.84
C LEU A 107 -7.41 -8.80 -9.85
N PHE A 108 -8.40 -9.57 -9.38
CA PHE A 108 -9.40 -10.15 -10.27
C PHE A 108 -10.27 -9.09 -10.94
N ILE A 109 -10.69 -8.09 -10.20
CA ILE A 109 -11.49 -6.97 -10.73
C ILE A 109 -10.68 -6.22 -11.79
N LEU A 110 -9.42 -5.90 -11.53
CA LEU A 110 -8.58 -5.18 -12.49
C LEU A 110 -8.24 -6.02 -13.71
N ILE A 111 -8.00 -7.32 -13.59
CA ILE A 111 -7.83 -8.20 -14.76
C ILE A 111 -9.09 -8.15 -15.63
N ALA A 112 -10.28 -8.28 -15.04
CA ALA A 112 -11.53 -8.25 -15.78
C ALA A 112 -11.78 -6.87 -16.43
N LEU A 113 -11.59 -5.78 -15.68
CA LEU A 113 -11.78 -4.42 -16.19
C LEU A 113 -10.74 -4.05 -17.25
N SER A 114 -9.49 -4.48 -17.10
CA SER A 114 -8.44 -4.26 -18.10
C SER A 114 -8.74 -4.98 -19.40
N TRP A 115 -9.30 -6.19 -19.29
CA TRP A 115 -9.75 -6.92 -20.47
C TRP A 115 -10.93 -6.21 -21.15
N VAL A 116 -11.94 -5.80 -20.40
CA VAL A 116 -13.06 -5.02 -20.94
C VAL A 116 -12.55 -3.73 -21.58
N TYR A 117 -11.62 -3.05 -20.96
CA TYR A 117 -11.01 -1.83 -21.47
C TYR A 117 -10.36 -2.03 -22.85
N ILE A 118 -9.51 -3.07 -23.00
CA ILE A 118 -8.74 -3.25 -24.22
C ILE A 118 -9.53 -3.97 -25.32
N ALA A 119 -10.42 -4.89 -24.97
CA ALA A 119 -11.20 -5.67 -25.94
C ALA A 119 -12.44 -4.93 -26.43
N PHE A 120 -13.03 -4.06 -25.61
CA PHE A 120 -14.30 -3.38 -25.89
C PHE A 120 -14.21 -1.86 -25.78
N GLY A 121 -13.01 -1.28 -25.65
CA GLY A 121 -12.80 0.16 -25.44
C GLY A 121 -13.32 1.04 -26.57
N GLU A 122 -13.49 0.51 -27.80
CA GLU A 122 -14.07 1.22 -28.94
C GLU A 122 -15.60 1.19 -28.95
N VAL A 123 -16.23 0.34 -28.12
CA VAL A 123 -17.71 0.32 -28.02
C VAL A 123 -18.16 1.63 -27.39
N PRO A 124 -19.11 2.38 -28.03
CA PRO A 124 -19.49 3.73 -27.59
C PRO A 124 -19.89 3.84 -26.12
N LEU A 125 -20.59 2.83 -25.58
CA LEU A 125 -20.98 2.77 -24.19
C LEU A 125 -19.74 2.70 -23.26
N ILE A 126 -18.79 1.82 -23.58
CA ILE A 126 -17.58 1.61 -22.79
C ILE A 126 -16.66 2.83 -22.89
N ALA A 127 -16.44 3.33 -24.11
CA ALA A 127 -15.69 4.56 -24.35
C ALA A 127 -16.29 5.75 -23.57
N GLY A 128 -17.62 5.89 -23.54
CA GLY A 128 -18.33 6.91 -22.81
C GLY A 128 -18.15 6.81 -21.30
N ILE A 129 -18.17 5.59 -20.74
CA ILE A 129 -17.90 5.36 -19.30
C ILE A 129 -16.47 5.81 -18.96
N PHE A 130 -15.45 5.36 -19.71
CA PHE A 130 -14.07 5.77 -19.45
C PHE A 130 -13.86 7.27 -19.65
N TYR A 131 -14.49 7.88 -20.66
CA TYR A 131 -14.45 9.32 -20.85
C TYR A 131 -15.03 10.08 -19.64
N GLY A 132 -16.15 9.61 -19.10
CA GLY A 132 -16.79 10.23 -17.93
C GLY A 132 -16.02 10.05 -16.63
N ILE A 133 -15.23 8.98 -16.47
CA ILE A 133 -14.42 8.72 -15.27
C ILE A 133 -13.17 9.64 -15.22
N LYS A 134 -12.57 9.98 -16.37
CA LYS A 134 -11.32 10.78 -16.43
C LYS A 134 -11.38 12.10 -15.65
N PRO A 135 -12.39 12.97 -15.80
CA PRO A 135 -12.47 14.21 -15.04
C PRO A 135 -12.60 13.98 -13.53
N ALA A 136 -13.36 12.96 -13.11
CA ALA A 136 -13.52 12.62 -11.71
C ALA A 136 -12.19 12.20 -11.09
N VAL A 137 -11.42 11.36 -11.78
CA VAL A 137 -10.10 10.92 -11.31
C VAL A 137 -9.10 12.06 -11.30
N THR A 138 -9.12 12.93 -12.31
CA THR A 138 -8.29 14.14 -12.31
C THR A 138 -8.55 14.98 -11.05
N ALA A 139 -9.81 15.17 -10.69
CA ALA A 139 -10.20 15.88 -9.46
C ALA A 139 -9.72 15.16 -8.19
N ILE A 140 -9.80 13.83 -8.14
CA ILE A 140 -9.31 13.02 -7.02
C ILE A 140 -7.78 13.17 -6.88
N VAL A 141 -7.03 13.07 -7.97
CA VAL A 141 -5.57 13.22 -7.98
C VAL A 141 -5.15 14.61 -7.52
N VAL A 142 -5.79 15.68 -8.04
CA VAL A 142 -5.53 17.05 -7.61
C VAL A 142 -5.84 17.24 -6.13
N HIS A 143 -6.96 16.68 -5.66
CA HIS A 143 -7.31 16.71 -4.23
C HIS A 143 -6.30 15.95 -3.37
N ALA A 144 -5.82 14.78 -3.83
CA ALA A 144 -4.78 14.01 -3.15
C ALA A 144 -3.46 14.78 -3.10
N ALA A 145 -3.03 15.39 -4.21
CA ALA A 145 -1.84 16.24 -4.27
C ALA A 145 -1.94 17.44 -3.30
N HIS A 146 -3.09 18.11 -3.27
CA HIS A 146 -3.34 19.21 -2.32
C HIS A 146 -3.29 18.71 -0.87
N ARG A 147 -3.93 17.60 -0.55
CA ARG A 147 -3.95 17.01 0.80
C ARG A 147 -2.56 16.59 1.28
N ILE A 148 -1.77 15.96 0.41
CA ILE A 148 -0.39 15.55 0.72
C ILE A 148 0.49 16.80 0.86
N GLY A 149 0.43 17.71 -0.12
CA GLY A 149 1.20 18.95 -0.14
C GLY A 149 0.95 19.81 1.10
N SER A 150 -0.30 20.02 1.49
CA SER A 150 -0.65 20.82 2.67
C SER A 150 -0.12 20.23 3.99
N ARG A 151 0.08 18.93 4.05
CA ARG A 151 0.65 18.24 5.21
C ARG A 151 2.17 18.22 5.20
N ALA A 152 2.78 17.98 4.05
CA ALA A 152 4.23 17.81 3.89
C ALA A 152 4.96 19.15 3.71
N LEU A 153 4.41 20.09 2.92
CA LEU A 153 5.09 21.33 2.52
C LEU A 153 4.80 22.46 3.51
N LYS A 154 5.48 22.46 4.66
CA LYS A 154 5.27 23.39 5.77
C LYS A 154 5.97 24.73 5.62
N ASN A 155 6.94 24.84 4.73
CA ASN A 155 7.75 26.05 4.53
C ASN A 155 8.22 26.21 3.07
N ASN A 156 8.72 27.38 2.75
CA ASN A 156 9.14 27.74 1.38
C ASN A 156 10.28 26.85 0.86
N VAL A 157 11.15 26.31 1.72
CA VAL A 157 12.24 25.44 1.30
C VAL A 157 11.69 24.10 0.81
N LEU A 158 10.71 23.52 1.52
CA LEU A 158 10.04 22.28 1.09
C LEU A 158 9.25 22.50 -0.20
N TRP A 159 8.63 23.68 -0.37
CA TRP A 159 7.98 24.06 -1.63
C TRP A 159 8.98 24.16 -2.78
N ALA A 160 10.16 24.75 -2.54
CA ALA A 160 11.23 24.85 -3.55
C ALA A 160 11.77 23.46 -3.94
N ILE A 161 11.94 22.55 -2.98
CA ILE A 161 12.35 21.15 -3.24
C ILE A 161 11.28 20.44 -4.09
N ALA A 162 10.00 20.59 -3.76
CA ALA A 162 8.91 19.98 -4.52
C ALA A 162 8.85 20.54 -5.95
N ALA A 163 8.98 21.85 -6.13
CA ALA A 163 9.01 22.49 -7.45
C ALA A 163 10.24 22.06 -8.27
N ALA A 164 11.43 22.00 -7.65
CA ALA A 164 12.64 21.50 -8.31
C ALA A 164 12.51 20.03 -8.74
N SER A 165 11.94 19.20 -7.87
CA SER A 165 11.64 17.78 -8.19
C SER A 165 10.66 17.65 -9.35
N PHE A 166 9.61 18.47 -9.36
CA PHE A 166 8.64 18.49 -10.47
C PHE A 166 9.31 18.89 -11.80
N VAL A 167 10.11 19.95 -11.81
CA VAL A 167 10.85 20.37 -13.02
C VAL A 167 11.85 19.32 -13.46
N ALA A 168 12.56 18.69 -12.52
CA ALA A 168 13.52 17.63 -12.82
C ALA A 168 12.85 16.41 -13.47
N ILE A 169 11.68 16.01 -12.99
CA ILE A 169 10.92 14.88 -13.57
C ILE A 169 10.32 15.29 -14.92
N PHE A 170 9.60 16.40 -14.97
CA PHE A 170 8.75 16.75 -16.11
C PHE A 170 9.52 17.37 -17.27
N ALA A 171 10.47 18.27 -16.98
CA ALA A 171 11.19 19.02 -18.03
C ALA A 171 12.56 18.39 -18.37
N LEU A 172 13.22 17.74 -17.39
CA LEU A 172 14.57 17.21 -17.57
C LEU A 172 14.60 15.68 -17.67
N ASN A 173 13.44 14.99 -17.54
CA ASN A 173 13.33 13.54 -17.58
C ASN A 173 14.32 12.82 -16.65
N VAL A 174 14.66 13.41 -15.50
CA VAL A 174 15.56 12.79 -14.53
C VAL A 174 14.90 11.51 -13.99
N PRO A 175 15.62 10.36 -13.99
CA PRO A 175 15.05 9.13 -13.44
C PRO A 175 14.64 9.29 -11.99
N PHE A 176 13.43 8.85 -11.66
CA PHE A 176 12.80 9.01 -10.35
C PHE A 176 13.68 8.62 -9.14
N PRO A 177 14.46 7.51 -9.18
CA PRO A 177 15.34 7.14 -8.06
C PRO A 177 16.35 8.24 -7.68
N PHE A 178 16.87 8.99 -8.64
CA PHE A 178 17.79 10.11 -8.37
C PHE A 178 17.10 11.28 -7.70
N ILE A 179 15.82 11.53 -8.02
CA ILE A 179 15.01 12.54 -7.35
C ILE A 179 14.83 12.18 -5.87
N VAL A 180 14.47 10.93 -5.58
CA VAL A 180 14.29 10.44 -4.20
C VAL A 180 15.61 10.52 -3.42
N LEU A 181 16.72 10.06 -4.00
CA LEU A 181 18.03 10.13 -3.36
C LEU A 181 18.49 11.58 -3.14
N GLY A 182 18.26 12.43 -4.11
CA GLY A 182 18.55 13.88 -4.01
C GLY A 182 17.74 14.54 -2.90
N ALA A 183 16.44 14.30 -2.85
CA ALA A 183 15.57 14.82 -1.80
C ALA A 183 15.98 14.29 -0.41
N ALA A 184 16.32 13.01 -0.30
CA ALA A 184 16.80 12.41 0.94
C ALA A 184 18.14 13.04 1.39
N ALA A 185 19.09 13.26 0.46
CA ALA A 185 20.35 13.92 0.75
C ALA A 185 20.14 15.36 1.23
N VAL A 186 19.27 16.13 0.55
CA VAL A 186 18.92 17.51 0.95
C VAL A 186 18.24 17.51 2.31
N GLY A 187 17.30 16.59 2.57
CA GLY A 187 16.62 16.46 3.85
C GLY A 187 17.59 16.11 4.98
N PHE A 188 18.51 15.16 4.74
CA PHE A 188 19.53 14.76 5.72
C PHE A 188 20.53 15.90 6.05
N LEU A 189 21.05 16.55 5.03
CA LEU A 189 21.97 17.70 5.21
C LEU A 189 21.25 18.90 5.83
N GLY A 190 20.04 19.21 5.34
CA GLY A 190 19.22 20.30 5.85
C GLY A 190 18.82 20.08 7.31
N GLY A 191 18.47 18.84 7.69
CA GLY A 191 18.17 18.47 9.07
C GLY A 191 19.36 18.64 10.03
N ARG A 192 20.61 18.55 9.52
CA ARG A 192 21.83 18.81 10.30
C ARG A 192 22.22 20.28 10.33
N LEU A 193 22.09 20.99 9.20
CA LEU A 193 22.57 22.38 9.04
C LEU A 193 21.53 23.41 9.45
N ALA A 194 20.24 23.10 9.28
CA ALA A 194 19.11 23.98 9.58
C ALA A 194 17.94 23.21 10.19
N PRO A 195 18.10 22.59 11.38
CA PRO A 195 17.10 21.69 11.97
C PRO A 195 15.74 22.36 12.16
N GLU A 196 15.70 23.67 12.39
CA GLU A 196 14.43 24.39 12.57
C GLU A 196 13.56 24.43 11.32
N ILE A 197 14.17 24.34 10.12
CA ILE A 197 13.47 24.34 8.82
C ILE A 197 12.97 22.93 8.48
N PHE A 198 13.75 21.91 8.86
CA PHE A 198 13.48 20.50 8.50
C PHE A 198 12.82 19.69 9.63
N LYS A 199 12.59 20.26 10.82
CA LYS A 199 11.74 19.65 11.83
C LYS A 199 10.30 19.62 11.31
N VAL A 200 9.90 18.50 10.74
CA VAL A 200 8.49 18.21 10.46
C VAL A 200 7.82 18.01 11.80
N GLY A 201 6.86 18.87 12.15
CA GLY A 201 6.15 18.83 13.42
C GLY A 201 5.56 17.45 13.67
N GLY A 202 5.72 17.00 14.89
CA GLY A 202 5.51 15.68 15.42
C GLY A 202 4.28 14.94 14.94
N GLY A 203 4.44 13.64 14.96
CA GLY A 203 3.46 12.66 14.59
C GLY A 203 2.09 12.87 15.24
N HIS A 204 1.13 12.15 14.76
CA HIS A 204 -0.24 12.10 15.24
C HIS A 204 -0.27 11.74 16.73
N GLY A 205 -0.02 12.73 17.57
CA GLY A 205 -0.39 12.71 18.99
C GLY A 205 -1.91 12.76 19.05
N GLY A 206 -2.55 11.65 18.72
CA GLY A 206 -3.94 11.46 19.06
C GLY A 206 -4.05 11.51 20.57
N ALA A 207 -4.93 12.38 21.10
CA ALA A 207 -5.34 12.27 22.50
C ALA A 207 -5.62 10.79 22.81
N ASP A 208 -5.29 10.34 24.02
CA ASP A 208 -5.57 8.98 24.53
C ASP A 208 -7.09 8.70 24.45
N LYS A 209 -7.57 8.39 23.23
CA LYS A 209 -8.94 7.95 23.02
C LYS A 209 -8.99 6.46 23.32
N SER A 210 -9.62 6.11 24.43
CA SER A 210 -9.90 4.74 24.77
C SER A 210 -11.31 4.37 24.28
N PHE A 211 -11.41 3.33 23.46
CA PHE A 211 -12.68 2.76 23.00
C PHE A 211 -13.11 1.55 23.84
N GLY A 212 -12.52 1.37 25.01
CA GLY A 212 -12.73 0.24 25.91
C GLY A 212 -11.70 -0.89 25.72
N ALA A 213 -11.78 -1.94 26.54
CA ALA A 213 -10.84 -3.05 26.50
C ALA A 213 -10.83 -3.75 25.14
N ALA A 214 -9.65 -3.98 24.57
CA ALA A 214 -9.45 -4.64 23.28
C ALA A 214 -8.89 -6.06 23.47
N LEU A 215 -9.01 -6.91 22.44
CA LEU A 215 -8.43 -8.25 22.46
C LEU A 215 -6.90 -8.21 22.51
N VAL A 216 -6.29 -7.35 21.70
CA VAL A 216 -4.87 -7.00 21.73
C VAL A 216 -4.79 -5.59 22.29
N ASP A 217 -4.74 -5.49 23.64
CA ASP A 217 -4.75 -4.25 24.38
C ASP A 217 -3.34 -3.76 24.72
N ASP A 218 -3.22 -2.52 25.17
CA ASP A 218 -1.95 -1.89 25.57
C ASP A 218 -1.25 -2.67 26.68
N HIS A 219 -2.03 -3.23 27.61
CA HIS A 219 -1.53 -4.02 28.74
C HIS A 219 -1.50 -5.54 28.45
N THR A 220 -1.95 -5.98 27.29
CA THR A 220 -1.87 -7.40 26.92
C THR A 220 -0.41 -7.76 26.67
N PRO A 221 0.13 -8.81 27.32
CA PRO A 221 1.50 -9.23 27.06
C PRO A 221 1.68 -9.56 25.57
N THR A 222 2.84 -9.20 25.04
CA THR A 222 3.17 -9.51 23.65
C THR A 222 3.03 -11.01 23.39
N PRO A 223 2.26 -11.44 22.39
CA PRO A 223 2.08 -12.86 22.11
C PRO A 223 3.44 -13.55 21.86
N GLU A 224 3.59 -14.80 22.29
CA GLU A 224 4.85 -15.55 22.13
C GLU A 224 5.38 -15.59 20.69
N HIS A 225 4.48 -15.59 19.70
CA HIS A 225 4.87 -15.56 18.29
C HIS A 225 5.37 -14.20 17.84
N ALA A 226 5.08 -13.14 18.57
CA ALA A 226 5.51 -11.78 18.29
C ALA A 226 6.80 -11.40 19.05
N LEU A 227 7.35 -12.30 19.86
CA LEU A 227 8.66 -12.11 20.45
C LEU A 227 9.76 -12.26 19.40
N PHE A 228 10.71 -11.32 19.41
CA PHE A 228 11.83 -11.34 18.48
C PHE A 228 12.72 -12.57 18.68
N LYS A 229 13.00 -13.28 17.59
CA LYS A 229 13.93 -14.43 17.55
C LYS A 229 14.72 -14.37 16.24
N TRP A 230 16.04 -14.36 16.32
CA TRP A 230 16.92 -14.33 15.14
C TRP A 230 16.61 -15.44 14.13
N TRP A 231 16.28 -16.63 14.60
CA TRP A 231 15.90 -17.76 13.74
C TRP A 231 14.67 -17.45 12.88
N ARG A 232 13.65 -16.80 13.45
CA ARG A 232 12.46 -16.41 12.68
C ARG A 232 12.76 -15.36 11.63
N LEU A 233 13.62 -14.40 11.96
CA LEU A 233 14.06 -13.39 11.00
C LEU A 233 14.76 -14.05 9.81
N ILE A 234 15.72 -14.97 10.07
CA ILE A 234 16.42 -15.74 9.03
C ILE A 234 15.41 -16.56 8.22
N GLN A 235 14.46 -17.22 8.87
CA GLN A 235 13.44 -18.01 8.21
C GLN A 235 12.58 -17.16 7.26
N VAL A 236 12.12 -16.00 7.70
CA VAL A 236 11.34 -15.07 6.85
C VAL A 236 12.19 -14.56 5.68
N ALA A 237 13.45 -14.19 5.94
CA ALA A 237 14.37 -13.73 4.90
C ALA A 237 14.65 -14.82 3.85
N VAL A 238 14.93 -16.04 4.28
CA VAL A 238 15.21 -17.18 3.37
C VAL A 238 13.96 -17.55 2.58
N VAL A 239 12.81 -17.69 3.23
CA VAL A 239 11.55 -18.03 2.54
C VAL A 239 11.14 -16.91 1.59
N GLY A 240 11.25 -15.65 2.00
CA GLY A 240 10.95 -14.50 1.14
C GLY A 240 11.89 -14.42 -0.07
N ALA A 241 13.20 -14.60 0.15
CA ALA A 241 14.18 -14.66 -0.93
C ALA A 241 13.89 -15.82 -1.90
N PHE A 242 13.50 -16.98 -1.39
CA PHE A 242 13.11 -18.14 -2.20
C PHE A 242 11.86 -17.84 -3.03
N LEU A 243 10.80 -17.28 -2.42
CA LEU A 243 9.55 -16.92 -3.10
C LEU A 243 9.74 -15.80 -4.15
N TRP A 244 10.78 -15.00 -4.03
CA TRP A 244 11.18 -14.02 -5.03
C TRP A 244 12.08 -14.64 -6.10
N ALA A 245 13.13 -15.37 -5.70
CA ALA A 245 14.18 -15.84 -6.59
C ALA A 245 13.72 -16.98 -7.50
N VAL A 246 12.88 -17.90 -6.99
CA VAL A 246 12.41 -19.05 -7.79
C VAL A 246 11.55 -18.60 -8.97
N PRO A 247 10.48 -17.80 -8.80
CA PRO A 247 9.72 -17.30 -9.94
C PRO A 247 10.59 -16.47 -10.90
N MET A 248 11.47 -15.62 -10.39
CA MET A 248 12.39 -14.83 -11.22
C MET A 248 13.32 -15.72 -12.04
N ALA A 249 13.95 -16.72 -11.40
CA ALA A 249 14.81 -17.68 -12.09
C ALA A 249 14.04 -18.47 -13.15
N CYS A 250 12.83 -18.93 -12.85
CA CYS A 250 11.97 -19.61 -13.84
C CYS A 250 11.68 -18.73 -15.03
N LEU A 251 11.41 -17.43 -14.83
CA LEU A 251 11.18 -16.48 -15.93
C LEU A 251 12.43 -16.28 -16.77
N VAL A 252 13.59 -16.07 -16.13
CA VAL A 252 14.88 -15.89 -16.83
C VAL A 252 15.27 -17.14 -17.61
N LEU A 253 15.15 -18.32 -17.02
CA LEU A 253 15.52 -19.59 -17.66
C LEU A 253 14.61 -19.96 -18.81
N LYS A 254 13.28 -19.67 -18.70
CA LYS A 254 12.31 -20.03 -19.73
C LYS A 254 12.22 -19.02 -20.86
N PHE A 255 12.30 -17.74 -20.52
CA PHE A 255 12.00 -16.66 -21.48
C PHE A 255 13.20 -15.75 -21.75
N GLY A 256 14.24 -15.77 -20.93
CA GLY A 256 15.36 -14.85 -21.01
C GLY A 256 15.14 -13.55 -20.24
N TRP A 257 16.22 -12.77 -20.10
CA TRP A 257 16.21 -11.52 -19.32
C TRP A 257 15.41 -10.41 -20.01
N ASP A 258 15.48 -10.31 -21.34
CA ASP A 258 14.85 -9.22 -22.13
C ASP A 258 13.36 -9.45 -22.38
N HIS A 259 12.84 -10.58 -21.94
CA HIS A 259 11.43 -10.88 -22.10
C HIS A 259 10.54 -10.03 -21.20
N THR A 260 9.39 -9.60 -21.70
CA THR A 260 8.48 -8.67 -21.00
C THR A 260 8.11 -9.15 -19.60
N PHE A 261 7.80 -10.42 -19.40
CA PHE A 261 7.48 -10.95 -18.06
C PHE A 261 8.65 -10.78 -17.06
N THR A 262 9.88 -11.05 -17.49
CA THR A 262 11.07 -10.92 -16.67
C THR A 262 11.35 -9.46 -16.34
N GLN A 263 11.29 -8.60 -17.36
CA GLN A 263 11.48 -7.15 -17.19
C GLN A 263 10.43 -6.54 -16.26
N MET A 264 9.15 -6.89 -16.42
CA MET A 264 8.08 -6.46 -15.52
C MET A 264 8.33 -6.91 -14.08
N SER A 265 8.67 -8.18 -13.87
CA SER A 265 8.92 -8.74 -12.54
C SER A 265 10.07 -8.02 -11.83
N TRP A 266 11.16 -7.76 -12.53
CA TRP A 266 12.29 -7.00 -12.01
C TRP A 266 11.96 -5.53 -11.78
N PHE A 267 11.30 -4.88 -12.72
CA PHE A 267 10.90 -3.48 -12.62
C PHE A 267 9.97 -3.24 -11.42
N PHE A 268 8.95 -4.06 -11.26
CA PHE A 268 7.97 -3.89 -10.17
C PHE A 268 8.51 -4.33 -8.81
N THR A 269 9.52 -5.19 -8.75
CA THR A 269 10.31 -5.38 -7.52
C THR A 269 10.99 -4.08 -7.10
N LYS A 270 11.64 -3.37 -8.02
CA LYS A 270 12.26 -2.07 -7.73
C LYS A 270 11.22 -1.02 -7.35
N ALA A 271 10.08 -0.97 -8.05
CA ALA A 271 8.98 -0.07 -7.73
C ALA A 271 8.47 -0.29 -6.30
N ALA A 272 8.29 -1.54 -5.89
CA ALA A 272 7.87 -1.88 -4.52
C ALA A 272 8.85 -1.37 -3.46
N LEU A 273 10.15 -1.52 -3.70
CA LEU A 273 11.21 -1.07 -2.79
C LEU A 273 11.39 0.47 -2.79
N LEU A 274 10.90 1.15 -3.81
CA LEU A 274 10.92 2.62 -3.93
C LEU A 274 9.61 3.29 -3.47
N THR A 275 8.59 2.51 -3.10
CA THR A 275 7.29 3.00 -2.66
C THR A 275 7.37 3.44 -1.20
N PHE A 276 7.88 4.63 -0.94
CA PHE A 276 7.84 5.28 0.38
C PHE A 276 6.79 6.39 0.39
N GLY A 277 6.00 6.48 1.47
CA GLY A 277 4.99 7.54 1.62
C GLY A 277 3.74 7.35 0.76
N GLY A 278 3.43 6.10 0.41
CA GLY A 278 2.20 5.72 -0.29
C GLY A 278 2.32 5.56 -1.80
N ALA A 279 1.27 4.99 -2.40
CA ALA A 279 1.26 4.60 -3.80
C ALA A 279 1.45 5.78 -4.79
N TYR A 280 0.97 6.97 -4.45
CA TYR A 280 1.13 8.15 -5.32
C TYR A 280 2.60 8.53 -5.54
N ALA A 281 3.46 8.31 -4.55
CA ALA A 281 4.86 8.68 -4.64
C ALA A 281 5.62 7.88 -5.71
N VAL A 282 5.25 6.63 -5.98
CA VAL A 282 5.93 5.76 -6.95
C VAL A 282 5.34 5.85 -8.36
N LEU A 283 4.17 6.47 -8.55
CA LEU A 283 3.52 6.58 -9.86
C LEU A 283 4.39 7.22 -10.94
N PRO A 284 5.19 8.29 -10.67
CA PRO A 284 6.11 8.83 -11.67
C PRO A 284 7.14 7.80 -12.14
N TYR A 285 7.67 6.95 -11.25
CA TYR A 285 8.57 5.88 -11.60
C TYR A 285 7.88 4.83 -12.49
N VAL A 286 6.65 4.44 -12.11
CA VAL A 286 5.85 3.49 -12.91
C VAL A 286 5.55 4.07 -14.29
N TYR A 287 5.22 5.35 -14.39
CA TYR A 287 5.00 6.03 -15.66
C TYR A 287 6.26 6.02 -16.54
N GLN A 288 7.40 6.49 -16.02
CA GLN A 288 8.67 6.49 -16.76
C GLN A 288 9.04 5.10 -17.26
N GLY A 289 8.86 4.07 -16.43
CA GLY A 289 9.12 2.69 -16.87
C GLY A 289 8.11 2.19 -17.89
N ALA A 290 6.84 2.27 -17.57
CA ALA A 290 5.79 1.66 -18.40
C ALA A 290 5.58 2.36 -19.74
N VAL A 291 5.72 3.70 -19.79
CA VAL A 291 5.48 4.50 -21.00
C VAL A 291 6.78 4.77 -21.75
N ASP A 292 7.74 5.42 -21.07
CA ASP A 292 8.90 6.00 -21.75
C ASP A 292 9.98 4.93 -22.03
N GLN A 293 10.22 4.00 -21.09
CA GLN A 293 11.32 3.04 -21.21
C GLN A 293 10.92 1.76 -21.95
N PHE A 294 9.81 1.12 -21.55
CA PHE A 294 9.43 -0.20 -22.04
C PHE A 294 8.26 -0.20 -23.02
N GLY A 295 7.48 0.89 -23.07
CA GLY A 295 6.30 0.98 -23.94
C GLY A 295 5.26 -0.12 -23.65
N TRP A 296 5.01 -0.42 -22.35
CA TRP A 296 3.97 -1.37 -21.94
C TRP A 296 2.58 -0.75 -21.99
N ALA A 297 2.51 0.57 -21.80
CA ALA A 297 1.27 1.34 -21.89
C ALA A 297 1.53 2.70 -22.51
N THR A 298 0.50 3.34 -23.04
CA THR A 298 0.54 4.73 -23.49
C THR A 298 0.25 5.68 -22.30
N ALA A 299 0.58 6.98 -22.46
CA ALA A 299 0.26 8.00 -21.47
C ALA A 299 -1.26 8.04 -21.16
N THR A 300 -2.10 7.90 -22.19
CA THR A 300 -3.57 7.84 -22.01
C THR A 300 -3.98 6.61 -21.22
N GLN A 301 -3.43 5.45 -21.54
CA GLN A 301 -3.70 4.22 -20.79
C GLN A 301 -3.26 4.31 -19.33
N MET A 302 -2.16 5.01 -19.04
CA MET A 302 -1.76 5.24 -17.64
C MET A 302 -2.80 6.07 -16.87
N ILE A 303 -3.39 7.08 -17.48
CA ILE A 303 -4.48 7.88 -16.88
C ILE A 303 -5.71 7.00 -16.66
N ASP A 304 -6.08 6.17 -17.66
CA ASP A 304 -7.21 5.27 -17.56
C ASP A 304 -6.99 4.17 -16.49
N GLY A 305 -5.77 3.65 -16.41
CA GLY A 305 -5.38 2.68 -15.38
C GLY A 305 -5.42 3.28 -13.97
N LEU A 306 -5.00 4.53 -13.82
CA LEU A 306 -5.12 5.24 -12.55
C LEU A 306 -6.59 5.45 -12.18
N ALA A 307 -7.41 5.80 -13.17
CA ALA A 307 -8.86 5.93 -13.00
C ALA A 307 -9.49 4.63 -12.51
N LEU A 308 -9.14 3.50 -13.10
CA LEU A 308 -9.60 2.19 -12.66
C LEU A 308 -9.11 1.85 -11.25
N GLY A 309 -7.83 2.11 -10.95
CA GLY A 309 -7.26 1.87 -9.62
C GLY A 309 -7.92 2.67 -8.51
N GLU A 310 -8.34 3.92 -8.77
CA GLU A 310 -9.03 4.78 -7.80
C GLU A 310 -10.49 4.36 -7.58
N THR A 311 -11.14 3.84 -8.61
CA THR A 311 -12.56 3.48 -8.58
C THR A 311 -12.82 2.03 -8.20
N THR A 312 -11.78 1.21 -8.11
CA THR A 312 -11.87 -0.19 -7.69
C THR A 312 -11.49 -0.37 -6.21
N PRO A 313 -12.04 -1.39 -5.54
CA PRO A 313 -11.61 -1.69 -4.18
C PRO A 313 -10.15 -2.22 -4.16
N GLY A 314 -9.44 -1.98 -3.07
CA GLY A 314 -8.06 -2.46 -2.87
C GLY A 314 -7.02 -1.35 -2.87
N PRO A 315 -5.74 -1.70 -2.66
CA PRO A 315 -4.66 -0.72 -2.61
C PRO A 315 -4.54 0.07 -3.92
N LEU A 316 -4.38 1.39 -3.84
CA LEU A 316 -4.23 2.25 -5.03
C LEU A 316 -3.11 1.78 -5.97
N ILE A 317 -2.01 1.26 -5.39
CA ILE A 317 -0.88 0.73 -6.18
C ILE A 317 -1.30 -0.44 -7.10
N MET A 318 -2.49 -1.00 -6.95
CA MET A 318 -3.01 -2.03 -7.85
C MET A 318 -3.16 -1.57 -9.31
N VAL A 319 -3.05 -0.28 -9.60
CA VAL A 319 -2.84 0.22 -10.97
C VAL A 319 -1.71 -0.52 -11.70
N VAL A 320 -0.72 -1.07 -10.97
CA VAL A 320 0.35 -1.89 -11.55
C VAL A 320 -0.18 -3.17 -12.20
N ALA A 321 -1.27 -3.75 -11.68
CA ALA A 321 -1.92 -4.91 -12.30
C ALA A 321 -2.55 -4.56 -13.65
N PHE A 322 -3.15 -3.37 -13.77
CA PHE A 322 -3.62 -2.83 -15.06
C PHE A 322 -2.44 -2.68 -16.04
N VAL A 323 -1.35 -2.03 -15.61
CA VAL A 323 -0.15 -1.85 -16.44
C VAL A 323 0.42 -3.20 -16.87
N GLY A 324 0.49 -4.17 -15.96
CA GLY A 324 0.90 -5.54 -16.27
C GLY A 324 0.00 -6.19 -17.31
N PHE A 325 -1.33 -6.10 -17.11
CA PHE A 325 -2.30 -6.66 -18.04
C PHE A 325 -2.16 -6.06 -19.45
N ILE A 326 -2.16 -4.72 -19.55
CA ILE A 326 -2.06 -4.03 -20.85
C ILE A 326 -0.74 -4.37 -21.53
N GLY A 327 0.39 -4.31 -20.81
CA GLY A 327 1.69 -4.62 -21.39
C GLY A 327 1.82 -6.08 -21.84
N GLY A 328 1.31 -7.04 -21.07
CA GLY A 328 1.26 -8.46 -21.46
C GLY A 328 0.39 -8.70 -22.68
N TYR A 329 -0.75 -8.03 -22.75
CA TYR A 329 -1.71 -8.11 -23.86
C TYR A 329 -1.14 -7.48 -25.13
N VAL A 330 -0.72 -6.20 -25.07
CA VAL A 330 -0.25 -5.44 -26.26
C VAL A 330 1.04 -6.03 -26.86
N LYS A 331 1.94 -6.52 -25.99
CA LYS A 331 3.17 -7.19 -26.44
C LYS A 331 2.94 -8.63 -26.92
N ALA A 332 1.71 -9.14 -26.85
CA ALA A 332 1.34 -10.51 -27.23
C ALA A 332 2.32 -11.57 -26.68
N VAL A 333 2.69 -11.46 -25.40
CA VAL A 333 3.83 -12.15 -24.76
C VAL A 333 3.73 -13.68 -24.81
N LEU A 334 2.52 -14.23 -24.95
CA LEU A 334 2.24 -15.66 -25.12
C LEU A 334 1.72 -16.00 -26.52
N GLY A 335 1.92 -15.11 -27.50
CA GLY A 335 1.40 -15.24 -28.86
C GLY A 335 0.00 -14.65 -29.05
N PRO A 336 -0.41 -14.41 -30.30
CA PRO A 336 -1.64 -13.71 -30.64
C PRO A 336 -2.92 -14.47 -30.24
N GLU A 337 -2.85 -15.78 -30.12
CA GLU A 337 -3.99 -16.64 -29.72
C GLU A 337 -4.28 -16.60 -28.21
N SER A 338 -3.36 -16.03 -27.40
CA SER A 338 -3.43 -16.10 -25.94
C SER A 338 -3.31 -14.73 -25.27
N LEU A 339 -3.83 -13.68 -25.90
CA LEU A 339 -3.66 -12.29 -25.43
C LEU A 339 -4.24 -12.06 -24.03
N PHE A 340 -5.46 -12.56 -23.73
CA PHE A 340 -6.05 -12.46 -22.40
C PHE A 340 -5.17 -13.15 -21.35
N LEU A 341 -4.70 -14.36 -21.63
CA LEU A 341 -3.85 -15.12 -20.72
C LEU A 341 -2.52 -14.39 -20.48
N ALA A 342 -1.93 -13.84 -21.55
CA ALA A 342 -0.70 -13.05 -21.45
C ALA A 342 -0.89 -11.84 -20.52
N GLY A 343 -1.99 -11.10 -20.67
CA GLY A 343 -2.34 -10.00 -19.79
C GLY A 343 -2.59 -10.43 -18.35
N ALA A 344 -3.38 -11.48 -18.13
CA ALA A 344 -3.72 -11.98 -16.80
C ALA A 344 -2.48 -12.51 -16.04
N VAL A 345 -1.59 -13.24 -16.74
CA VAL A 345 -0.32 -13.71 -16.16
C VAL A 345 0.58 -12.54 -15.83
N ALA A 346 0.73 -11.55 -16.73
CA ALA A 346 1.52 -10.36 -16.48
C ALA A 346 1.00 -9.57 -15.27
N ALA A 347 -0.31 -9.33 -15.18
CA ALA A 347 -0.94 -8.67 -14.02
C ALA A 347 -0.66 -9.43 -12.72
N SER A 348 -0.73 -10.75 -12.74
CA SER A 348 -0.47 -11.60 -11.57
C SER A 348 1.01 -11.56 -11.16
N LEU A 349 1.94 -11.63 -12.12
CA LEU A 349 3.38 -11.50 -11.87
C LEU A 349 3.72 -10.13 -11.27
N VAL A 350 3.23 -9.07 -11.88
CA VAL A 350 3.45 -7.70 -11.40
C VAL A 350 2.93 -7.54 -9.99
N THR A 351 1.72 -8.04 -9.70
CA THR A 351 1.13 -8.02 -8.36
C THR A 351 1.99 -8.81 -7.38
N TRP A 352 2.43 -10.02 -7.74
CA TRP A 352 3.30 -10.84 -6.90
C TRP A 352 4.57 -10.10 -6.48
N PHE A 353 5.31 -9.57 -7.46
CA PHE A 353 6.59 -8.90 -7.21
C PHE A 353 6.44 -7.54 -6.52
N THR A 354 5.29 -6.89 -6.65
CA THR A 354 4.99 -5.63 -5.96
C THR A 354 4.63 -5.86 -4.48
N PHE A 355 3.89 -6.91 -4.16
CA PHE A 355 3.35 -7.08 -2.80
C PHE A 355 4.16 -8.04 -1.93
N LEU A 356 4.95 -8.95 -2.50
CA LEU A 356 5.80 -9.87 -1.74
C LEU A 356 6.73 -9.18 -0.74
N PRO A 357 7.43 -8.06 -1.08
CA PRO A 357 8.28 -7.35 -0.12
C PRO A 357 7.53 -6.89 1.14
N SER A 358 6.28 -6.47 1.03
CA SER A 358 5.46 -6.05 2.18
C SER A 358 5.26 -7.16 3.20
N PHE A 359 5.00 -8.39 2.73
CA PHE A 359 4.93 -9.55 3.63
C PHE A 359 6.26 -9.82 4.33
N MET A 360 7.36 -9.71 3.58
CA MET A 360 8.70 -9.91 4.15
C MET A 360 9.00 -8.87 5.23
N PHE A 361 8.77 -7.60 4.96
CA PHE A 361 9.05 -6.52 5.91
C PHE A 361 8.21 -6.63 7.17
N ILE A 362 6.92 -6.93 7.05
CA ILE A 362 6.04 -7.03 8.22
C ILE A 362 6.37 -8.28 9.04
N LEU A 363 6.53 -9.44 8.42
CA LEU A 363 6.82 -10.68 9.16
C LEU A 363 8.23 -10.71 9.76
N ALA A 364 9.19 -10.00 9.14
CA ALA A 364 10.55 -9.87 9.66
C ALA A 364 10.65 -8.82 10.77
N GLY A 365 10.07 -7.64 10.56
CA GLY A 365 10.23 -6.48 11.44
C GLY A 365 9.15 -6.36 12.51
N GLY A 366 7.96 -6.95 12.34
CA GLY A 366 6.88 -6.91 13.31
C GLY A 366 7.30 -7.30 14.73
N PRO A 367 8.08 -8.38 14.94
CA PRO A 367 8.60 -8.72 16.27
C PRO A 367 9.51 -7.65 16.89
N LEU A 368 10.25 -6.89 16.09
CA LEU A 368 11.06 -5.77 16.60
C LEU A 368 10.16 -4.62 17.06
N VAL A 369 9.12 -4.32 16.30
CA VAL A 369 8.17 -3.26 16.62
C VAL A 369 7.37 -3.59 17.89
N GLU A 370 6.92 -4.84 18.03
CA GLU A 370 6.24 -5.28 19.27
C GLU A 370 7.14 -5.20 20.50
N SER A 371 8.46 -5.37 20.36
CA SER A 371 9.38 -5.20 21.49
C SER A 371 9.54 -3.75 21.95
N THR A 372 9.18 -2.78 21.09
CA THR A 372 9.34 -1.33 21.35
C THR A 372 8.03 -0.61 21.63
N HIS A 373 6.89 -1.30 21.66
CA HIS A 373 5.57 -0.66 21.78
C HIS A 373 5.38 0.13 23.10
N ASN A 374 6.18 -0.13 24.13
CA ASN A 374 6.20 0.61 25.37
C ASN A 374 7.23 1.76 25.41
N ASP A 375 8.11 1.88 24.39
CA ASP A 375 9.11 2.93 24.31
C ASP A 375 8.55 4.13 23.50
N LEU A 376 8.23 5.21 24.20
CA LEU A 376 7.72 6.47 23.60
C LEU A 376 8.68 7.12 22.60
N LYS A 377 9.94 6.67 22.52
CA LYS A 377 10.94 7.19 21.59
C LYS A 377 10.70 6.81 20.11
N PHE A 378 9.90 5.78 19.85
CA PHE A 378 9.53 5.34 18.51
C PHE A 378 8.15 5.86 18.04
N THR A 379 7.50 6.71 18.80
CA THR A 379 6.20 7.31 18.44
C THR A 379 6.32 8.60 17.63
N ALA A 380 7.54 9.08 17.35
CA ALA A 380 7.76 10.22 16.47
C ALA A 380 8.72 9.81 15.34
N PRO A 381 8.31 9.83 14.06
CA PRO A 381 9.24 9.84 12.95
C PRO A 381 10.01 11.15 12.89
#